data_0205eff9bb637e478f350f7b0b69c9d5
#
_entry.id   0205eff9bb637e478f350f7b0b69c9d5
#
_cell.length_a   1.000
_cell.length_b   1.000
_cell.length_c   1.000
_cell.angle_alpha   90.00
_cell.angle_beta   90.00
_cell.angle_gamma   90.00
#
_symmetry.space_group_name_H-M   'P 1'
#
loop_
_entity.id
_entity.type
_entity.pdbx_description
1 polymer ?
#
loop_
_entity_poly.entity_id
_entity_poly.type
_entity_poly.pdbx_seq_one_letter_code
_entity_poly.pdbx_strand_id
1 'polypeptide(L)'
;MPIDEQELLKVINETLYKGSKNPEPEQRRLSEAYVVQAKKYDINTDMLSQKAIDANVENLQGYVNALNDVSAKLDSVDRSAANEKDSSFRGIKQEETYNLNGSFLTAYYFDNIADPMSKISMDSLAYMRLARDFGTFDEWQKDFIACAAASQCGWAITYFNTYTNTFMNAVVD
;
A
#
# COMPACT_ATOMS: atom_id res chain seq x y z
N MET A 1 34.04 8.33 -24.81
CA MET A 1 34.65 7.27 -23.99
C MET A 1 33.54 6.69 -23.13
N PRO A 2 33.29 5.39 -23.15
CA PRO A 2 32.34 4.79 -22.19
C PRO A 2 32.95 4.93 -20.80
N ILE A 3 32.15 5.38 -19.85
CA ILE A 3 32.51 5.45 -18.42
C ILE A 3 32.62 4.00 -17.94
N ASP A 4 33.75 3.68 -17.29
CA ASP A 4 33.98 2.37 -16.68
C ASP A 4 32.94 2.14 -15.56
N GLU A 5 32.32 0.97 -15.57
CA GLU A 5 31.29 0.58 -14.62
C GLU A 5 31.78 0.65 -13.16
N GLN A 6 33.05 0.35 -12.94
CA GLN A 6 33.69 0.46 -11.62
C GLN A 6 33.86 1.92 -11.18
N GLU A 7 34.13 2.81 -12.10
CA GLU A 7 34.27 4.23 -11.83
C GLU A 7 32.90 4.88 -11.54
N LEU A 8 31.85 4.42 -12.24
CA LEU A 8 30.47 4.82 -12.01
C LEU A 8 29.99 4.36 -10.62
N LEU A 9 30.24 3.12 -10.23
CA LEU A 9 29.92 2.59 -8.92
C LEU A 9 30.66 3.31 -7.79
N LYS A 10 31.89 3.71 -8.01
CA LYS A 10 32.67 4.50 -7.06
C LYS A 10 32.08 5.89 -6.85
N VAL A 11 31.70 6.58 -7.93
CA VAL A 11 31.05 7.90 -7.87
C VAL A 11 29.69 7.81 -7.20
N ILE A 12 28.87 6.78 -7.48
CA ILE A 12 27.57 6.55 -6.83
C ILE A 12 27.76 6.35 -5.34
N ASN A 13 28.71 5.51 -4.92
CA ASN A 13 29.00 5.28 -3.51
C ASN A 13 29.52 6.52 -2.81
N GLU A 14 30.42 7.29 -3.43
CA GLU A 14 30.94 8.52 -2.85
C GLU A 14 29.88 9.61 -2.73
N THR A 15 28.92 9.68 -3.67
CA THR A 15 27.88 10.72 -3.69
C THR A 15 26.73 10.40 -2.72
N LEU A 16 26.32 9.14 -2.64
CA LEU A 16 25.21 8.72 -1.79
C LEU A 16 25.62 8.53 -0.30
N TYR A 17 26.89 8.28 -0.03
CA TYR A 17 27.35 7.93 1.33
C TYR A 17 28.32 8.94 1.97
N LYS A 18 28.61 10.06 1.30
CA LYS A 18 29.42 11.14 1.87
C LYS A 18 28.64 11.87 2.97
N GLY A 19 28.75 11.39 4.18
CA GLY A 19 28.21 12.08 5.36
C GLY A 19 27.52 11.20 6.41
N SER A 20 27.34 9.93 6.14
CA SER A 20 26.79 8.99 7.13
C SER A 20 27.94 8.15 7.69
N LYS A 21 28.12 8.18 9.02
CA LYS A 21 28.90 7.16 9.73
C LYS A 21 28.09 5.85 9.64
N ASN A 22 28.08 5.24 8.47
CA ASN A 22 27.43 3.95 8.28
C ASN A 22 28.37 2.84 8.75
N PRO A 23 27.90 1.85 9.52
CA PRO A 23 28.64 0.64 9.77
C PRO A 23 28.96 -0.07 8.44
N GLU A 24 30.06 -0.80 8.41
CA GLU A 24 30.56 -1.50 7.23
C GLU A 24 29.48 -2.35 6.51
N PRO A 25 29.60 -2.56 5.18
CA PRO A 25 28.57 -3.25 4.38
C PRO A 25 28.17 -4.63 4.89
N GLU A 26 29.05 -5.33 5.59
CA GLU A 26 28.76 -6.65 6.16
C GLU A 26 27.79 -6.64 7.36
N GLN A 27 27.51 -5.47 7.96
CA GLN A 27 26.59 -5.36 9.10
C GLN A 27 25.19 -4.86 8.71
N ARG A 28 24.96 -4.50 7.46
CA ARG A 28 23.60 -4.31 6.95
C ARG A 28 22.98 -5.67 6.60
N ARG A 29 22.68 -6.47 7.60
CA ARG A 29 21.52 -7.35 7.50
C ARG A 29 20.34 -6.42 7.39
N LEU A 30 19.76 -6.36 6.19
CA LEU A 30 18.41 -5.84 6.05
C LEU A 30 17.54 -6.77 6.90
N SER A 31 17.36 -6.43 8.17
CA SER A 31 16.34 -7.07 8.96
C SER A 31 15.03 -6.65 8.31
N GLU A 32 14.44 -7.52 7.52
CA GLU A 32 13.10 -7.33 6.99
C GLU A 32 12.06 -7.61 8.09
N ALA A 33 12.51 -8.14 9.24
CA ALA A 33 11.63 -8.34 10.37
C ALA A 33 11.22 -6.98 10.96
N TYR A 34 9.97 -6.68 10.80
CA TYR A 34 9.32 -5.53 11.41
C TYR A 34 8.03 -5.98 12.09
N VAL A 35 7.66 -5.28 13.15
CA VAL A 35 6.42 -5.54 13.88
C VAL A 35 5.48 -4.37 13.61
N VAL A 36 4.36 -4.68 12.97
CA VAL A 36 3.28 -3.73 12.71
C VAL A 36 2.20 -3.91 13.77
N GLN A 37 1.61 -2.81 14.20
CA GLN A 37 0.43 -2.83 15.06
C GLN A 37 -0.76 -2.26 14.29
N ALA A 38 -1.91 -2.93 14.39
CA ALA A 38 -3.14 -2.43 13.82
C ALA A 38 -3.54 -1.13 14.51
N LYS A 39 -3.85 -0.12 13.71
CA LYS A 39 -4.40 1.14 14.19
C LYS A 39 -5.78 0.87 14.80
N LYS A 40 -6.08 1.50 15.92
CA LYS A 40 -7.41 1.44 16.55
C LYS A 40 -8.29 2.52 15.95
N TYR A 41 -9.50 2.14 15.60
CA TYR A 41 -10.51 3.03 15.06
C TYR A 41 -11.71 3.08 15.98
N ASP A 42 -12.20 4.29 16.25
CA ASP A 42 -13.48 4.55 16.89
C ASP A 42 -14.43 5.06 15.80
N ILE A 43 -15.22 4.15 15.24
CA ILE A 43 -16.10 4.41 14.10
C ILE A 43 -17.51 4.56 14.61
N ASN A 44 -18.02 5.77 14.53
CA ASN A 44 -19.40 6.09 14.87
C ASN A 44 -20.15 6.57 13.63
N THR A 45 -20.84 5.64 12.95
CA THR A 45 -21.61 5.94 11.74
C THR A 45 -22.89 5.12 11.70
N ASP A 46 -23.97 5.75 11.21
CA ASP A 46 -25.25 5.08 10.97
C ASP A 46 -25.27 4.30 9.64
N MET A 47 -24.22 4.46 8.81
CA MET A 47 -24.16 3.81 7.49
C MET A 47 -23.77 2.34 7.54
N LEU A 48 -23.11 1.92 8.59
CA LEU A 48 -22.64 0.55 8.78
C LEU A 48 -23.15 -0.02 10.10
N SER A 49 -23.51 -1.31 10.07
CA SER A 49 -23.82 -2.00 11.32
C SER A 49 -22.56 -2.24 12.15
N GLN A 50 -22.69 -2.24 13.47
CA GLN A 50 -21.57 -2.56 14.38
C GLN A 50 -20.93 -3.90 14.02
N LYS A 51 -21.73 -4.90 13.65
CA LYS A 51 -21.22 -6.22 13.20
C LYS A 51 -20.30 -6.11 11.96
N ALA A 52 -20.64 -5.21 11.02
CA ALA A 52 -19.80 -5.01 9.83
C ALA A 52 -18.50 -4.29 10.19
N ILE A 53 -18.55 -3.33 11.11
CA ILE A 53 -17.36 -2.63 11.62
C ILE A 53 -16.45 -3.62 12.33
N ASP A 54 -16.98 -4.41 13.25
CA ASP A 54 -16.21 -5.40 14.02
C ASP A 54 -15.54 -6.43 13.11
N ALA A 55 -16.25 -6.93 12.08
CA ALA A 55 -15.69 -7.87 11.12
C ALA A 55 -14.53 -7.26 10.31
N ASN A 56 -14.62 -5.99 9.92
CA ASN A 56 -13.54 -5.31 9.21
C ASN A 56 -12.34 -4.98 10.13
N VAL A 57 -12.58 -4.70 11.41
CA VAL A 57 -11.51 -4.55 12.42
C VAL A 57 -10.78 -5.90 12.62
N GLU A 58 -11.52 -7.00 12.71
CA GLU A 58 -10.94 -8.35 12.80
C GLU A 58 -10.10 -8.68 11.54
N ASN A 59 -10.59 -8.35 10.35
CA ASN A 59 -9.85 -8.50 9.10
C ASN A 59 -8.55 -7.69 9.10
N LEU A 60 -8.58 -6.43 9.53
CA LEU A 60 -7.38 -5.59 9.67
C LEU A 60 -6.35 -6.23 10.59
N GLN A 61 -6.80 -6.72 11.76
CA GLN A 61 -5.92 -7.41 12.68
C GLN A 61 -5.34 -8.70 12.08
N GLY A 62 -6.15 -9.43 11.30
CA GLY A 62 -5.72 -10.62 10.56
C GLY A 62 -4.59 -10.32 9.57
N TYR A 63 -4.74 -9.29 8.74
CA TYR A 63 -3.69 -8.85 7.80
C TYR A 63 -2.40 -8.42 8.51
N VAL A 64 -2.53 -7.66 9.60
CA VAL A 64 -1.37 -7.21 10.39
C VAL A 64 -0.64 -8.38 11.04
N ASN A 65 -1.36 -9.35 11.60
CA ASN A 65 -0.76 -10.56 12.19
C ASN A 65 -0.03 -11.38 11.13
N ALA A 66 -0.68 -11.62 9.98
CA ALA A 66 -0.09 -12.36 8.87
C ALA A 66 1.15 -11.63 8.30
N LEU A 67 1.15 -10.30 8.24
CA LEU A 67 2.29 -9.50 7.82
C LEU A 67 3.48 -9.65 8.77
N ASN A 68 3.23 -9.69 10.09
CA ASN A 68 4.27 -9.94 11.10
C ASN A 68 4.86 -11.35 10.96
N ASP A 69 4.02 -12.36 10.71
CA ASP A 69 4.47 -13.75 10.48
C ASP A 69 5.32 -13.87 9.20
N VAL A 70 4.90 -13.18 8.13
CA VAL A 70 5.64 -13.12 6.87
C VAL A 70 6.99 -12.44 7.06
N SER A 71 7.03 -11.35 7.82
CA SER A 71 8.27 -10.64 8.15
C SER A 71 9.26 -11.56 8.86
N ALA A 72 8.80 -12.35 9.83
CA ALA A 72 9.63 -13.34 10.51
C ALA A 72 10.13 -14.46 9.56
N LYS A 73 9.29 -14.92 8.62
CA LYS A 73 9.70 -15.91 7.60
C LYS A 73 10.77 -15.33 6.66
N LEU A 74 10.67 -14.07 6.29
CA LEU A 74 11.63 -13.39 5.41
C LEU A 74 13.03 -13.28 6.02
N ASP A 75 13.14 -13.20 7.34
CA ASP A 75 14.45 -13.17 8.02
C ASP A 75 15.25 -14.48 7.83
N SER A 76 14.56 -15.61 7.72
CA SER A 76 15.18 -16.94 7.68
C SER A 76 15.18 -17.59 6.29
N VAL A 77 14.46 -17.04 5.31
CA VAL A 77 14.33 -17.66 3.98
C VAL A 77 15.62 -17.58 3.18
N ASP A 78 15.95 -18.67 2.48
CA ASP A 78 17.07 -18.70 1.56
C ASP A 78 16.77 -17.90 0.29
N ARG A 79 17.43 -16.75 0.16
CA ARG A 79 17.31 -15.87 -1.00
C ARG A 79 18.09 -16.35 -2.21
N SER A 80 19.12 -17.18 -2.00
CA SER A 80 19.95 -17.71 -3.10
C SER A 80 19.20 -18.75 -3.95
N ALA A 81 18.18 -19.40 -3.35
CA ALA A 81 17.30 -20.35 -4.03
C ALA A 81 16.11 -19.66 -4.74
N ALA A 82 16.06 -18.32 -4.77
CA ALA A 82 14.95 -17.59 -5.38
C ALA A 82 14.87 -17.89 -6.89
N ASN A 83 13.66 -18.23 -7.33
CA ASN A 83 13.35 -18.48 -8.74
C ASN A 83 11.90 -18.09 -9.07
N GLU A 84 11.56 -18.08 -10.36
CA GLU A 84 10.27 -17.58 -10.86
C GLU A 84 9.10 -18.56 -10.70
N LYS A 85 9.35 -19.83 -10.37
CA LYS A 85 8.34 -20.89 -10.43
C LYS A 85 7.83 -21.29 -9.04
N ASP A 86 8.74 -21.77 -8.19
CA ASP A 86 8.40 -22.53 -6.99
C ASP A 86 9.23 -22.20 -5.75
N SER A 87 10.00 -21.09 -5.78
CA SER A 87 10.82 -20.74 -4.63
C SER A 87 9.98 -20.29 -3.44
N SER A 88 10.36 -20.74 -2.25
CA SER A 88 9.75 -20.30 -0.99
C SER A 88 9.82 -18.78 -0.84
N PHE A 89 10.93 -18.16 -1.24
CA PHE A 89 11.11 -16.72 -1.22
C PHE A 89 10.02 -15.99 -2.04
N ARG A 90 9.73 -16.48 -3.27
CA ARG A 90 8.67 -15.89 -4.11
C ARG A 90 7.30 -15.98 -3.45
N GLY A 91 6.96 -17.15 -2.90
CA GLY A 91 5.68 -17.33 -2.19
C GLY A 91 5.52 -16.39 -1.00
N ILE A 92 6.57 -16.29 -0.17
CA ILE A 92 6.57 -15.38 0.99
C ILE A 92 6.45 -13.92 0.55
N LYS A 93 7.11 -13.49 -0.53
CA LYS A 93 6.99 -12.13 -1.06
C LYS A 93 5.60 -11.83 -1.63
N GLN A 94 4.91 -12.81 -2.19
CA GLN A 94 3.52 -12.66 -2.61
C GLN A 94 2.57 -12.51 -1.39
N GLU A 95 2.77 -13.32 -0.35
CA GLU A 95 2.04 -13.20 0.91
C GLU A 95 2.28 -11.83 1.58
N GLU A 96 3.52 -11.34 1.56
CA GLU A 96 3.85 -10.01 2.08
C GLU A 96 3.06 -8.93 1.35
N THR A 97 3.09 -8.93 0.02
CA THR A 97 2.38 -7.94 -0.79
C THR A 97 0.87 -7.98 -0.55
N TYR A 98 0.29 -9.17 -0.47
CA TYR A 98 -1.13 -9.37 -0.20
C TYR A 98 -1.54 -8.80 1.17
N ASN A 99 -0.83 -9.18 2.23
CA ASN A 99 -1.15 -8.73 3.58
C ASN A 99 -0.85 -7.25 3.80
N LEU A 100 0.21 -6.72 3.15
CA LEU A 100 0.52 -5.30 3.18
C LEU A 100 -0.60 -4.48 2.53
N ASN A 101 -1.04 -4.86 1.34
CA ASN A 101 -2.15 -4.20 0.65
C ASN A 101 -3.44 -4.31 1.47
N GLY A 102 -3.77 -5.49 2.00
CA GLY A 102 -4.92 -5.69 2.86
C GLY A 102 -4.92 -4.78 4.08
N SER A 103 -3.79 -4.65 4.76
CA SER A 103 -3.66 -3.79 5.94
C SER A 103 -3.80 -2.30 5.59
N PHE A 104 -3.14 -1.82 4.53
CA PHE A 104 -3.23 -0.42 4.12
C PHE A 104 -4.61 -0.05 3.58
N LEU A 105 -5.18 -0.87 2.71
CA LEU A 105 -6.47 -0.55 2.11
C LEU A 105 -7.60 -0.59 3.14
N THR A 106 -7.55 -1.51 4.11
CA THR A 106 -8.49 -1.52 5.22
C THR A 106 -8.31 -0.29 6.12
N ALA A 107 -7.07 0.12 6.38
CA ALA A 107 -6.81 1.33 7.16
C ALA A 107 -7.33 2.58 6.45
N TYR A 108 -7.10 2.73 5.15
CA TYR A 108 -7.65 3.83 4.35
C TYR A 108 -9.16 3.82 4.29
N TYR A 109 -9.78 2.65 4.19
CA TYR A 109 -11.24 2.52 4.28
C TYR A 109 -11.76 3.08 5.60
N PHE A 110 -11.16 2.70 6.72
CA PHE A 110 -11.55 3.23 8.02
C PHE A 110 -11.28 4.73 8.14
N ASP A 111 -10.16 5.23 7.65
CA ASP A 111 -9.87 6.67 7.66
C ASP A 111 -10.91 7.47 6.85
N ASN A 112 -11.46 6.89 5.76
CA ASN A 112 -12.50 7.53 4.95
C ASN A 112 -13.89 7.54 5.62
N ILE A 113 -14.20 6.57 6.47
CA ILE A 113 -15.52 6.47 7.13
C ILE A 113 -15.50 6.94 8.60
N ALA A 114 -14.34 7.24 9.17
CA ALA A 114 -14.19 7.69 10.56
C ALA A 114 -14.82 9.05 10.82
N ASP A 115 -14.93 9.90 9.79
CA ASP A 115 -15.62 11.19 9.88
C ASP A 115 -16.79 11.27 8.88
N PRO A 116 -17.97 10.75 9.25
CA PRO A 116 -19.14 10.74 8.37
C PRO A 116 -19.68 12.16 8.08
N MET A 117 -19.24 13.17 8.82
CA MET A 117 -19.60 14.57 8.60
C MET A 117 -18.69 15.27 7.60
N SER A 118 -17.56 14.66 7.26
CA SER A 118 -16.66 15.16 6.24
C SER A 118 -17.31 15.05 4.85
N LYS A 119 -17.67 16.20 4.28
CA LYS A 119 -18.26 16.26 2.94
C LYS A 119 -17.25 16.83 1.96
N ILE A 120 -17.15 16.21 0.79
CA ILE A 120 -16.42 16.81 -0.32
C ILE A 120 -17.20 18.05 -0.75
N SER A 121 -16.66 19.23 -0.50
CA SER A 121 -17.27 20.49 -0.96
C SER A 121 -16.85 20.81 -2.39
N MET A 122 -17.71 21.50 -3.15
CA MET A 122 -17.48 21.83 -4.57
C MET A 122 -16.26 22.75 -4.78
N ASP A 123 -15.85 23.48 -3.76
CA ASP A 123 -14.66 24.34 -3.72
C ASP A 123 -13.40 23.62 -3.22
N SER A 124 -13.52 22.35 -2.85
CA SER A 124 -12.36 21.57 -2.42
C SER A 124 -11.44 21.21 -3.60
N LEU A 125 -10.15 21.19 -3.33
CA LEU A 125 -9.16 20.78 -4.34
C LEU A 125 -9.42 19.35 -4.87
N ALA A 126 -9.89 18.45 -4.00
CA ALA A 126 -10.25 17.09 -4.39
C ALA A 126 -11.38 17.10 -5.44
N TYR A 127 -12.48 17.80 -5.15
CA TYR A 127 -13.60 17.92 -6.09
C TYR A 127 -13.16 18.47 -7.45
N MET A 128 -12.42 19.59 -7.45
CA MET A 128 -11.97 20.22 -8.69
C MET A 128 -11.06 19.32 -9.52
N ARG A 129 -10.17 18.55 -8.88
CA ARG A 129 -9.26 17.64 -9.59
C ARG A 129 -9.99 16.40 -10.12
N LEU A 130 -10.90 15.82 -9.36
CA LEU A 130 -11.71 14.71 -9.82
C LEU A 130 -12.60 15.13 -11.00
N ALA A 131 -13.26 16.27 -10.89
CA ALA A 131 -14.06 16.81 -12.01
C ALA A 131 -13.23 17.09 -13.27
N ARG A 132 -12.00 17.60 -13.11
CA ARG A 132 -11.08 17.81 -14.23
C ARG A 132 -10.72 16.51 -14.94
N ASP A 133 -10.38 15.48 -14.17
CA ASP A 133 -9.78 14.25 -14.72
C ASP A 133 -10.84 13.28 -15.28
N PHE A 134 -12.05 13.31 -14.75
CA PHE A 134 -13.17 12.49 -15.21
C PHE A 134 -14.20 13.26 -16.06
N GLY A 135 -13.97 14.56 -16.29
CA GLY A 135 -14.90 15.44 -17.00
C GLY A 135 -15.92 16.12 -16.08
N THR A 136 -16.52 15.38 -15.17
CA THR A 136 -17.34 15.90 -14.05
C THR A 136 -17.14 15.08 -12.81
N PHE A 137 -17.52 15.62 -11.65
CA PHE A 137 -17.52 14.87 -10.40
C PHE A 137 -18.51 13.70 -10.42
N ASP A 138 -19.65 13.88 -11.08
CA ASP A 138 -20.67 12.83 -11.21
C ASP A 138 -20.17 11.66 -12.06
N GLU A 139 -19.38 11.92 -13.09
CA GLU A 139 -18.76 10.86 -13.89
C GLU A 139 -17.69 10.09 -13.10
N TRP A 140 -16.88 10.79 -12.28
CA TRP A 140 -16.01 10.11 -11.32
C TRP A 140 -16.78 9.18 -10.39
N GLN A 141 -17.88 9.67 -9.82
CA GLN A 141 -18.69 8.89 -8.88
C GLN A 141 -19.34 7.66 -9.55
N LYS A 142 -19.86 7.80 -10.75
CA LYS A 142 -20.41 6.68 -11.52
C LYS A 142 -19.37 5.62 -11.80
N ASP A 143 -18.18 6.03 -12.24
CA ASP A 143 -17.06 5.14 -12.52
C ASP A 143 -16.55 4.44 -11.25
N PHE A 144 -16.45 5.17 -10.14
CA PHE A 144 -16.10 4.59 -8.84
C PHE A 144 -17.11 3.54 -8.36
N ILE A 145 -18.41 3.83 -8.49
CA ILE A 145 -19.48 2.88 -8.14
C ILE A 145 -19.41 1.65 -9.04
N ALA A 146 -19.12 1.81 -10.34
CA ALA A 146 -18.92 0.71 -11.25
C ALA A 146 -17.72 -0.17 -10.86
N CYS A 147 -16.59 0.43 -10.47
CA CYS A 147 -15.45 -0.29 -9.91
C CYS A 147 -15.82 -1.06 -8.65
N ALA A 148 -16.57 -0.44 -7.73
CA ALA A 148 -17.04 -1.11 -6.52
C ALA A 148 -17.97 -2.30 -6.80
N ALA A 149 -18.85 -2.18 -7.80
CA ALA A 149 -19.72 -3.27 -8.23
C ALA A 149 -18.96 -4.38 -8.96
N ALA A 150 -17.84 -4.06 -9.60
CA ALA A 150 -17.01 -5.00 -10.34
C ALA A 150 -16.02 -5.76 -9.46
N SER A 151 -15.65 -5.20 -8.29
CA SER A 151 -14.77 -5.89 -7.35
C SER A 151 -15.48 -7.08 -6.72
N GLN A 152 -14.77 -8.22 -6.61
CA GLN A 152 -15.35 -9.43 -6.00
C GLN A 152 -15.12 -9.43 -4.48
N CYS A 153 -13.90 -9.69 -4.07
CA CYS A 153 -13.49 -9.69 -2.65
C CYS A 153 -12.44 -8.60 -2.36
N GLY A 154 -12.27 -7.68 -3.30
CA GLY A 154 -11.22 -6.68 -3.27
C GLY A 154 -11.73 -5.27 -2.96
N TRP A 155 -11.15 -4.29 -3.60
CA TRP A 155 -11.30 -2.88 -3.30
C TRP A 155 -11.58 -2.08 -4.57
N ALA A 156 -12.46 -1.09 -4.46
CA ALA A 156 -12.51 0.01 -5.40
C ALA A 156 -11.71 1.19 -4.82
N ILE A 157 -10.75 1.70 -5.55
CA ILE A 157 -9.90 2.80 -5.11
C ILE A 157 -9.88 3.92 -6.13
N THR A 158 -9.86 5.16 -5.64
CA THR A 158 -9.42 6.32 -6.43
C THR A 158 -7.97 6.63 -6.05
N TYR A 159 -7.09 6.65 -7.02
CA TYR A 159 -5.67 6.92 -6.80
C TYR A 159 -5.12 7.97 -7.77
N PHE A 160 -4.04 8.60 -7.38
CA PHE A 160 -3.34 9.54 -8.24
C PHE A 160 -2.23 8.82 -9.00
N ASN A 161 -2.33 8.81 -10.32
CA ASN A 161 -1.30 8.24 -11.19
C ASN A 161 -0.25 9.31 -11.50
N THR A 162 0.94 9.14 -10.94
CA THR A 162 2.04 10.09 -11.11
C THR A 162 2.61 10.13 -12.52
N TYR A 163 2.43 9.06 -13.31
CA TYR A 163 2.90 9.00 -14.69
C TYR A 163 2.01 9.83 -15.63
N THR A 164 0.69 9.72 -15.48
CA THR A 164 -0.28 10.51 -16.29
C THR A 164 -0.64 11.84 -15.65
N ASN A 165 -0.28 12.05 -14.38
CA ASN A 165 -0.63 13.22 -13.57
C ASN A 165 -2.15 13.42 -13.45
N THR A 166 -2.90 12.31 -13.32
CA THR A 166 -4.36 12.30 -13.26
C THR A 166 -4.84 11.36 -12.14
N PHE A 167 -6.04 11.62 -11.63
CA PHE A 167 -6.77 10.65 -10.81
C PHE A 167 -7.41 9.59 -11.67
N MET A 168 -7.42 8.37 -11.17
CA MET A 168 -8.01 7.21 -11.83
C MET A 168 -8.71 6.34 -10.77
N ASN A 169 -9.78 5.65 -11.18
CA ASN A 169 -10.37 4.58 -10.38
C ASN A 169 -9.79 3.23 -10.81
N ALA A 170 -9.68 2.31 -9.87
CA ALA A 170 -9.25 0.94 -10.15
C ALA A 170 -9.96 -0.06 -9.23
N VAL A 171 -10.06 -1.28 -9.72
CA VAL A 171 -10.39 -2.47 -8.94
C VAL A 171 -9.08 -3.13 -8.52
N VAL A 172 -8.97 -3.49 -7.26
CA VAL A 172 -7.84 -4.22 -6.67
C VAL A 172 -8.41 -5.47 -6.00
N ASP A 173 -8.15 -6.64 -6.57
CA ASP A 173 -8.60 -7.97 -6.09
C ASP A 173 -7.48 -8.72 -5.38
#